data_bfa7e99309ec9a5620870f28090b2062
#
_entry.id   bfa7e99309ec9a5620870f28090b2062
#
_cell.length_a   1.000
_cell.length_b   1.000
_cell.length_c   1.000
_cell.angle_alpha   90.00
_cell.angle_beta   90.00
_cell.angle_gamma   90.00
#
_symmetry.space_group_name_H-M   'P 1'
#
loop_
_entity.id
_entity.type
_entity.pdbx_description
1 polymer ?
#
loop_
_entity_poly.entity_id
_entity_poly.type
_entity_poly.pdbx_seq_one_letter_code
_entity_poly.pdbx_strand_id
1 'polypeptide(L)'
;MDISGLWIDQEIVLDCLISVHYYEYTRDFASPKVTYSHWEFLYVDNGEVEVTVENATYLLRKGDIIFHKPEETHSVSVRGIHNPHLIMVNFGCHSPAMRFFERKILRVSDSESLLLATMIREARNAFATPLDAPKANSLERRDNAPFGAEQLIRISLEQM
;
A
#
# COMPACT_ATOMS: atom_id res chain seq x y z
N MET A 1 -16.57 -41.16 -12.72
CA MET A 1 -15.49 -40.38 -13.37
C MET A 1 -14.80 -39.59 -12.29
N ASP A 2 -13.60 -39.99 -11.88
CA ASP A 2 -12.83 -39.25 -10.90
C ASP A 2 -12.22 -38.02 -11.57
N ILE A 3 -12.66 -36.85 -11.17
CA ILE A 3 -12.09 -35.58 -11.61
C ILE A 3 -11.04 -35.20 -10.58
N SER A 4 -9.77 -35.26 -10.93
CA SER A 4 -8.67 -34.77 -10.10
C SER A 4 -8.37 -33.33 -10.50
N GLY A 5 -8.43 -32.41 -9.53
CA GLY A 5 -7.99 -31.03 -9.70
C GLY A 5 -6.51 -30.86 -9.38
N LEU A 6 -5.83 -29.92 -10.06
CA LEU A 6 -4.50 -29.43 -9.66
C LEU A 6 -4.69 -28.29 -8.65
N TRP A 7 -4.04 -28.40 -7.49
CA TRP A 7 -3.98 -27.31 -6.54
C TRP A 7 -3.03 -26.24 -7.06
N ILE A 8 -3.49 -24.97 -7.06
CA ILE A 8 -2.68 -23.83 -7.49
C ILE A 8 -1.91 -23.31 -6.28
N ASP A 9 -0.59 -23.21 -6.44
CA ASP A 9 0.27 -22.64 -5.41
C ASP A 9 0.02 -21.13 -5.25
N GLN A 10 0.10 -20.65 -4.02
CA GLN A 10 -0.06 -19.25 -3.67
C GLN A 10 1.25 -18.75 -3.05
N GLU A 11 1.97 -17.92 -3.79
CA GLU A 11 3.27 -17.39 -3.36
C GLU A 11 3.12 -16.20 -2.40
N ILE A 12 2.12 -15.35 -2.63
CA ILE A 12 1.79 -14.21 -1.78
C ILE A 12 0.32 -14.31 -1.38
N VAL A 13 0.09 -14.32 -0.08
CA VAL A 13 -1.25 -14.34 0.52
C VAL A 13 -1.35 -13.23 1.54
N LEU A 14 -2.26 -12.30 1.34
CA LEU A 14 -2.60 -11.29 2.32
C LEU A 14 -3.38 -11.91 3.47
N ASP A 15 -2.89 -11.73 4.71
CA ASP A 15 -3.59 -12.18 5.91
C ASP A 15 -4.70 -11.20 6.32
N CYS A 16 -4.38 -9.91 6.29
CA CYS A 16 -5.33 -8.85 6.62
C CYS A 16 -4.96 -7.51 5.99
N LEU A 17 -5.95 -6.64 5.84
CA LEU A 17 -5.78 -5.24 5.49
C LEU A 17 -5.97 -4.40 6.76
N ILE A 18 -5.02 -3.53 7.07
CA ILE A 18 -5.00 -2.71 8.29
C ILE A 18 -5.50 -1.31 7.98
N SER A 19 -4.92 -0.65 6.96
CA SER A 19 -5.37 0.66 6.51
C SER A 19 -5.05 0.88 5.04
N VAL A 20 -5.84 1.74 4.40
CA VAL A 20 -5.63 2.22 3.05
C VAL A 20 -5.74 3.73 3.07
N HIS A 21 -4.74 4.41 2.57
CA HIS A 21 -4.70 5.86 2.52
C HIS A 21 -4.40 6.37 1.12
N TYR A 22 -5.06 7.46 0.75
CA TYR A 22 -4.76 8.22 -0.45
C TYR A 22 -4.70 9.70 -0.07
N TYR A 23 -3.48 10.21 0.08
CA TYR A 23 -3.22 11.56 0.57
C TYR A 23 -2.68 12.50 -0.49
N GLU A 24 -3.07 13.77 -0.38
CA GLU A 24 -2.31 14.88 -0.87
C GLU A 24 -1.55 15.50 0.32
N TYR A 25 -0.23 15.43 0.31
CA TYR A 25 0.61 16.06 1.33
C TYR A 25 0.93 17.51 0.98
N THR A 26 0.99 18.35 2.00
CA THR A 26 1.45 19.73 1.86
C THR A 26 2.97 19.80 1.68
N ARG A 27 3.46 20.88 1.07
CA ARG A 27 4.87 21.08 0.77
C ARG A 27 5.72 20.92 2.00
N ASP A 28 5.69 21.29 3.05
CA ASP A 28 6.61 21.19 4.18
C ASP A 28 6.28 20.01 5.13
N PHE A 29 5.52 19.03 4.63
CA PHE A 29 5.15 17.89 5.44
C PHE A 29 6.36 17.01 5.75
N ALA A 30 6.49 16.62 7.01
CA ALA A 30 7.40 15.59 7.47
C ALA A 30 6.69 14.72 8.51
N SER A 31 6.68 13.42 8.28
CA SER A 31 6.17 12.47 9.26
C SER A 31 7.19 12.25 10.39
N PRO A 32 6.75 11.91 11.61
CA PRO A 32 7.66 11.32 12.59
C PRO A 32 8.22 10.00 12.05
N LYS A 33 9.32 9.53 12.64
CA LYS A 33 9.79 8.16 12.43
C LYS A 33 8.79 7.19 13.04
N VAL A 34 8.40 6.18 12.26
CA VAL A 34 7.47 5.13 12.68
C VAL A 34 8.09 3.76 12.49
N THR A 35 7.64 2.78 13.27
CA THR A 35 8.00 1.37 13.16
C THR A 35 6.74 0.58 13.35
N TYR A 36 6.40 -0.30 12.40
CA TYR A 36 5.19 -1.13 12.45
C TYR A 36 5.54 -2.60 12.56
N SER A 37 4.66 -3.39 13.15
CA SER A 37 4.77 -4.85 13.20
C SER A 37 4.19 -5.56 11.97
N HIS A 38 3.89 -4.82 10.93
CA HIS A 38 3.27 -5.28 9.70
C HIS A 38 3.94 -4.62 8.47
N TRP A 39 3.58 -5.04 7.28
CA TRP A 39 4.03 -4.45 6.04
C TRP A 39 3.29 -3.14 5.75
N GLU A 40 4.03 -2.18 5.18
CA GLU A 40 3.48 -1.00 4.54
C GLU A 40 4.07 -0.87 3.15
N PHE A 41 3.30 -0.45 2.16
CA PHE A 41 3.88 0.15 0.98
C PHE A 41 3.48 1.62 0.83
N LEU A 42 4.38 2.38 0.20
CA LEU A 42 4.17 3.74 -0.22
C LEU A 42 4.38 3.83 -1.73
N TYR A 43 3.36 4.28 -2.44
CA TYR A 43 3.39 4.55 -3.89
C TYR A 43 3.20 6.03 -4.15
N VAL A 44 4.02 6.60 -5.04
CA VAL A 44 3.93 8.00 -5.46
C VAL A 44 3.07 8.11 -6.72
N ASP A 45 1.82 8.54 -6.54
CA ASP A 45 0.87 8.72 -7.64
C ASP A 45 1.15 10.02 -8.43
N ASN A 46 1.59 11.06 -7.74
CA ASN A 46 2.01 12.33 -8.34
C ASN A 46 3.05 13.05 -7.47
N GLY A 47 3.94 13.81 -8.10
CA GLY A 47 4.99 14.56 -7.40
C GLY A 47 6.18 13.71 -6.99
N GLU A 48 6.84 14.12 -5.91
CA GLU A 48 8.02 13.44 -5.36
C GLU A 48 8.08 13.58 -3.83
N VAL A 49 8.68 12.59 -3.17
CA VAL A 49 8.91 12.57 -1.72
C VAL A 49 10.27 11.98 -1.38
N GLU A 50 10.82 12.39 -0.26
CA GLU A 50 11.95 11.69 0.36
C GLU A 50 11.44 10.69 1.40
N VAL A 51 11.90 9.46 1.30
CA VAL A 51 11.64 8.40 2.27
C VAL A 51 12.95 8.05 2.95
N THR A 52 12.98 8.18 4.26
CA THR A 52 14.14 7.75 5.07
C THR A 52 13.82 6.40 5.69
N VAL A 53 14.66 5.42 5.41
CA VAL A 53 14.59 4.07 5.99
C VAL A 53 15.85 3.86 6.81
N GLU A 54 15.68 3.65 8.12
CA GLU A 54 16.80 3.60 9.08
C GLU A 54 17.72 4.83 8.96
N ASN A 55 18.87 4.70 8.27
CA ASN A 55 19.85 5.78 8.08
C ASN A 55 20.04 6.16 6.60
N ALA A 56 19.26 5.61 5.70
CA ALA A 56 19.33 5.88 4.26
C ALA A 56 18.12 6.68 3.80
N THR A 57 18.34 7.69 2.97
CA THR A 57 17.27 8.52 2.39
C THR A 57 17.19 8.28 0.90
N TYR A 58 15.98 8.08 0.41
CA TYR A 58 15.66 7.79 -0.98
C TYR A 58 14.69 8.84 -1.52
N LEU A 59 14.92 9.33 -2.73
CA LEU A 59 13.98 10.19 -3.45
C LEU A 59 13.09 9.30 -4.32
N LEU A 60 11.81 9.28 -4.02
CA LEU A 60 10.79 8.62 -4.82
C LEU A 60 10.03 9.64 -5.66
N ARG A 61 9.77 9.28 -6.91
CA ARG A 61 9.03 10.09 -7.88
C ARG A 61 7.77 9.36 -8.34
N LYS A 62 6.89 10.08 -9.02
CA LYS A 62 5.69 9.51 -9.64
C LYS A 62 5.98 8.16 -10.31
N GLY A 63 5.23 7.14 -9.92
CA GLY A 63 5.34 5.76 -10.38
C GLY A 63 6.29 4.87 -9.57
N ASP A 64 7.01 5.42 -8.60
CA ASP A 64 7.86 4.63 -7.70
C ASP A 64 7.05 4.09 -6.52
N ILE A 65 7.38 2.87 -6.11
CA ILE A 65 6.83 2.20 -4.93
C ILE A 65 7.97 1.64 -4.08
N ILE A 66 7.83 1.77 -2.75
CA ILE A 66 8.71 1.17 -1.75
C ILE A 66 7.88 0.38 -0.75
N PHE A 67 8.42 -0.75 -0.31
CA PHE A 67 7.82 -1.58 0.73
C PHE A 67 8.64 -1.50 2.01
N HIS A 68 7.97 -1.24 3.13
CA HIS A 68 8.55 -1.28 4.47
C HIS A 68 8.14 -2.59 5.12
N LYS A 69 9.15 -3.39 5.49
CA LYS A 69 8.91 -4.65 6.19
C LYS A 69 8.56 -4.41 7.66
N PRO A 70 7.98 -5.41 8.35
CA PRO A 70 7.83 -5.36 9.80
C PRO A 70 9.12 -5.00 10.51
N GLU A 71 9.00 -4.19 11.57
CA GLU A 71 10.10 -3.70 12.43
C GLU A 71 11.13 -2.78 11.72
N GLU A 72 10.82 -2.30 10.52
CA GLU A 72 11.65 -1.32 9.81
C GLU A 72 11.24 0.11 10.17
N THR A 73 12.18 0.89 10.69
CA THR A 73 11.95 2.30 11.03
C THR A 73 12.05 3.18 9.80
N HIS A 74 11.01 3.95 9.51
CA HIS A 74 10.97 4.84 8.35
C HIS A 74 10.23 6.15 8.62
N SER A 75 10.40 7.11 7.72
CA SER A 75 9.69 8.39 7.71
C SER A 75 9.61 8.95 6.30
N VAL A 76 8.62 9.81 6.06
CA VAL A 76 8.37 10.47 4.78
C VAL A 76 8.46 11.98 4.96
N SER A 77 9.10 12.67 4.01
CA SER A 77 9.13 14.13 3.96
C SER A 77 8.93 14.65 2.54
N VAL A 78 8.27 15.79 2.43
CA VAL A 78 8.06 16.49 1.17
C VAL A 78 9.04 17.64 1.07
N ARG A 79 9.82 17.70 -0.02
CA ARG A 79 10.80 18.78 -0.28
C ARG A 79 10.63 19.44 -1.64
N GLY A 80 9.52 19.22 -2.29
CA GLY A 80 9.24 19.79 -3.61
C GLY A 80 8.43 21.07 -3.55
N ILE A 81 8.24 21.69 -4.70
CA ILE A 81 7.35 22.86 -4.89
C ILE A 81 5.89 22.46 -5.10
N HIS A 82 5.63 21.17 -5.32
CA HIS A 82 4.29 20.62 -5.56
C HIS A 82 3.86 19.71 -4.41
N ASN A 83 2.58 19.67 -4.14
CA ASN A 83 1.99 18.73 -3.21
C ASN A 83 1.96 17.33 -3.82
N PRO A 84 2.64 16.34 -3.27
CA PRO A 84 2.60 14.98 -3.79
C PRO A 84 1.31 14.26 -3.38
N HIS A 85 0.87 13.35 -4.24
CA HIS A 85 -0.21 12.41 -3.96
C HIS A 85 0.38 11.03 -3.71
N LEU A 86 0.06 10.45 -2.59
CA LEU A 86 0.59 9.15 -2.15
C LEU A 86 -0.53 8.16 -1.88
N ILE A 87 -0.30 6.91 -2.25
CA ILE A 87 -1.06 5.76 -1.77
C ILE A 87 -0.20 5.03 -0.75
N MET A 88 -0.75 4.83 0.45
CA MET A 88 -0.10 4.07 1.52
C MET A 88 -1.06 2.97 1.96
N VAL A 89 -0.56 1.74 2.03
CA VAL A 89 -1.35 0.58 2.44
C VAL A 89 -0.60 -0.20 3.48
N ASN A 90 -1.25 -0.43 4.61
CA ASN A 90 -0.76 -1.23 5.71
C ASN A 90 -1.48 -2.58 5.72
N PHE A 91 -0.73 -3.67 5.75
CA PHE A 91 -1.28 -5.02 5.62
C PHE A 91 -0.44 -6.08 6.34
N GLY A 92 -1.10 -7.17 6.76
CA GLY A 92 -0.44 -8.36 7.27
C GLY A 92 -0.15 -9.34 6.14
N CYS A 93 1.08 -9.85 6.07
CA CYS A 93 1.48 -10.90 5.15
C CYS A 93 2.68 -11.66 5.71
N HIS A 94 2.55 -12.99 5.82
CA HIS A 94 3.63 -13.88 6.31
C HIS A 94 4.28 -14.68 5.18
N SER A 95 3.90 -14.43 3.92
CA SER A 95 4.45 -15.16 2.78
C SER A 95 5.95 -14.91 2.63
N PRO A 96 6.79 -15.96 2.52
CA PRO A 96 8.24 -15.81 2.39
C PRO A 96 8.68 -15.03 1.14
N ALA A 97 7.85 -15.04 0.08
CA ALA A 97 8.09 -14.30 -1.16
C ALA A 97 8.17 -12.78 -0.94
N MET A 98 7.59 -12.25 0.15
CA MET A 98 7.67 -10.83 0.50
C MET A 98 9.12 -10.32 0.68
N ARG A 99 10.09 -11.20 0.91
CA ARG A 99 11.52 -10.83 0.95
C ARG A 99 12.03 -10.21 -0.34
N PHE A 100 11.36 -10.48 -1.46
CA PHE A 100 11.69 -9.86 -2.75
C PHE A 100 11.61 -8.33 -2.69
N PHE A 101 10.67 -7.80 -1.92
CA PHE A 101 10.39 -6.36 -1.85
C PHE A 101 11.28 -5.59 -0.88
N GLU A 102 12.03 -6.29 -0.02
CA GLU A 102 12.89 -5.64 0.98
C GLU A 102 13.97 -4.77 0.34
N ARG A 103 14.14 -3.54 0.82
CA ARG A 103 15.20 -2.59 0.42
C ARG A 103 15.24 -2.28 -1.08
N LYS A 104 14.09 -2.28 -1.73
CA LYS A 104 13.97 -1.97 -3.16
C LYS A 104 12.99 -0.84 -3.39
N ILE A 105 13.36 0.04 -4.31
CA ILE A 105 12.43 0.95 -4.97
C ILE A 105 12.11 0.30 -6.31
N LEU A 106 10.84 0.07 -6.56
CA LEU A 106 10.36 -0.55 -7.79
C LEU A 106 9.57 0.47 -8.61
N ARG A 107 9.48 0.24 -9.90
CA ARG A 107 8.68 1.04 -10.81
C ARG A 107 7.38 0.33 -11.12
N VAL A 108 6.28 0.96 -10.79
CA VAL A 108 4.93 0.45 -11.10
C VAL A 108 4.66 0.63 -12.59
N SER A 109 4.25 -0.44 -13.26
CA SER A 109 3.82 -0.43 -14.67
C SER A 109 2.42 0.16 -14.83
N ASP A 110 2.01 0.44 -16.06
CA ASP A 110 0.66 0.93 -16.35
C ASP A 110 -0.43 -0.07 -15.92
N SER A 111 -0.18 -1.37 -16.09
CA SER A 111 -1.10 -2.42 -15.64
C SER A 111 -1.23 -2.50 -14.13
N GLU A 112 -0.13 -2.38 -13.40
CA GLU A 112 -0.13 -2.35 -11.93
C GLU A 112 -0.77 -1.07 -11.39
N SER A 113 -0.60 0.07 -12.07
CA SER A 113 -1.28 1.32 -11.67
C SER A 113 -2.81 1.21 -11.77
N LEU A 114 -3.34 0.41 -12.70
CA LEU A 114 -4.77 0.10 -12.76
C LEU A 114 -5.24 -0.77 -11.59
N LEU A 115 -4.38 -1.66 -11.08
CA LEU A 115 -4.68 -2.44 -9.86
C LEU A 115 -4.75 -1.54 -8.64
N LEU A 116 -3.82 -0.59 -8.49
CA LEU A 116 -3.87 0.42 -7.44
C LEU A 116 -5.15 1.28 -7.51
N ALA A 117 -5.52 1.73 -8.70
CA ALA A 117 -6.76 2.49 -8.91
C ALA A 117 -8.00 1.65 -8.55
N THR A 118 -8.02 0.38 -8.92
CA THR A 118 -9.09 -0.56 -8.56
C THR A 118 -9.16 -0.74 -7.05
N MET A 119 -8.04 -0.98 -6.39
CA MET A 119 -7.96 -1.11 -4.94
C MET A 119 -8.50 0.12 -4.21
N ILE A 120 -8.11 1.33 -4.63
CA ILE A 120 -8.60 2.59 -4.04
C ILE A 120 -10.11 2.74 -4.24
N ARG A 121 -10.63 2.43 -5.43
CA ARG A 121 -12.06 2.47 -5.71
C ARG A 121 -12.83 1.51 -4.80
N GLU A 122 -12.38 0.27 -4.73
CA GLU A 122 -13.06 -0.75 -3.92
C GLU A 122 -12.91 -0.48 -2.42
N ALA A 123 -11.80 0.11 -1.96
CA ALA A 123 -11.67 0.56 -0.58
C ALA A 123 -12.69 1.64 -0.21
N ARG A 124 -12.95 2.61 -1.11
CA ARG A 124 -14.02 3.61 -0.92
C ARG A 124 -15.41 2.99 -0.89
N ASN A 125 -15.62 1.92 -1.65
CA ASN A 125 -16.89 1.19 -1.66
C ASN A 125 -17.09 0.32 -0.41
N ALA A 126 -16.04 -0.34 0.05
CA ALA A 126 -16.08 -1.29 1.16
C ALA A 126 -16.10 -0.61 2.54
N PHE A 127 -15.34 0.50 2.69
CA PHE A 127 -15.08 1.09 4.00
C PHE A 127 -15.71 2.48 4.16
N ALA A 128 -16.22 2.73 5.37
CA ALA A 128 -16.72 4.05 5.80
C ALA A 128 -15.57 4.99 6.20
N THR A 129 -14.42 4.41 6.59
CA THR A 129 -13.22 5.16 6.95
C THR A 129 -12.74 5.99 5.75
N PRO A 130 -12.60 7.33 5.85
CA PRO A 130 -12.10 8.15 4.78
C PRO A 130 -10.63 7.82 4.46
N LEU A 131 -10.29 7.68 3.17
CA LEU A 131 -8.92 7.33 2.76
C LEU A 131 -7.92 8.49 2.92
N ASP A 132 -8.40 9.71 3.06
CA ASP A 132 -7.63 10.93 3.31
C ASP A 132 -7.51 11.30 4.79
N ALA A 133 -8.00 10.44 5.69
CA ALA A 133 -7.93 10.65 7.13
C ALA A 133 -6.55 10.22 7.68
N PRO A 134 -5.67 11.17 8.10
CA PRO A 134 -4.27 10.87 8.42
C PRO A 134 -4.07 10.05 9.71
N LYS A 135 -5.11 9.87 10.51
CA LYS A 135 -5.05 9.15 11.79
C LYS A 135 -5.94 7.91 11.85
N ALA A 136 -6.51 7.50 10.72
CA ALA A 136 -7.32 6.29 10.68
C ALA A 136 -6.44 5.04 10.74
N ASN A 137 -6.28 4.46 11.91
CA ASN A 137 -5.50 3.24 12.15
C ASN A 137 -6.34 1.97 12.04
N SER A 138 -7.60 2.08 11.61
CA SER A 138 -8.51 0.94 11.44
C SER A 138 -9.49 1.23 10.31
N LEU A 139 -9.90 0.16 9.64
CA LEU A 139 -10.92 0.20 8.61
C LEU A 139 -12.27 -0.17 9.21
N GLU A 140 -13.27 0.63 8.93
CA GLU A 140 -14.66 0.39 9.32
C GLU A 140 -15.47 0.02 8.08
N ARG A 141 -16.10 -1.16 8.10
CA ARG A 141 -16.91 -1.64 6.98
C ARG A 141 -18.17 -0.82 6.83
N ARG A 142 -18.59 -0.59 5.58
CA ARG A 142 -19.92 -0.05 5.28
C ARG A 142 -20.97 -1.16 5.39
N ASP A 143 -22.13 -0.84 5.95
CA ASP A 143 -23.25 -1.78 6.01
C ASP A 143 -23.76 -2.19 4.61
N ASN A 144 -23.62 -1.31 3.63
CA ASN A 144 -24.05 -1.49 2.25
C ASN A 144 -22.88 -1.68 1.27
N ALA A 145 -21.74 -2.21 1.73
CA ALA A 145 -20.59 -2.49 0.87
C ALA A 145 -21.00 -3.44 -0.27
N PRO A 146 -20.55 -3.19 -1.51
CA PRO A 146 -20.82 -4.08 -2.62
C PRO A 146 -20.25 -5.47 -2.37
N PHE A 147 -20.99 -6.51 -2.79
CA PHE A 147 -20.52 -7.88 -2.72
C PHE A 147 -19.17 -8.04 -3.45
N GLY A 148 -18.19 -8.63 -2.77
CA GLY A 148 -16.87 -8.90 -3.34
C GLY A 148 -15.90 -7.73 -3.34
N ALA A 149 -16.26 -6.52 -2.85
CA ALA A 149 -15.36 -5.38 -2.84
C ALA A 149 -14.05 -5.66 -2.07
N GLU A 150 -14.12 -6.25 -0.89
CA GLU A 150 -12.92 -6.64 -0.12
C GLU A 150 -12.08 -7.70 -0.84
N GLN A 151 -12.71 -8.63 -1.55
CA GLN A 151 -12.01 -9.63 -2.35
C GLN A 151 -11.28 -8.99 -3.53
N LEU A 152 -11.88 -7.99 -4.19
CA LEU A 152 -11.22 -7.24 -5.27
C LEU A 152 -10.01 -6.44 -4.75
N ILE A 153 -10.09 -5.87 -3.55
CA ILE A 153 -8.94 -5.22 -2.90
C ILE A 153 -7.82 -6.25 -2.73
N ARG A 154 -8.12 -7.40 -2.13
CA ARG A 154 -7.16 -8.47 -1.89
C ARG A 154 -6.50 -8.94 -3.18
N ILE A 155 -7.29 -9.28 -4.20
CA ILE A 155 -6.80 -9.77 -5.49
C ILE A 155 -5.90 -8.71 -6.15
N SER A 156 -6.29 -7.44 -6.12
CA SER A 156 -5.49 -6.35 -6.69
C SER A 156 -4.13 -6.22 -6.01
N LEU A 157 -4.07 -6.38 -4.69
CA LEU A 157 -2.82 -6.32 -3.92
C LEU A 157 -1.95 -7.56 -4.15
N GLU A 158 -2.52 -8.75 -4.21
CA GLU A 158 -1.79 -10.01 -4.45
C GLU A 158 -1.29 -10.13 -5.90
N GLN A 159 -1.86 -9.38 -6.85
CA GLN A 159 -1.48 -9.37 -8.26
C GLN A 159 -0.35 -8.36 -8.56
N MET A 160 -0.14 -7.37 -7.71
CA MET A 160 0.95 -6.39 -7.83
C MET A 160 2.32 -7.03 -7.58
#